data_087ae4ed107dc214403ab9fe280296e5
#
_entry.id   087ae4ed107dc214403ab9fe280296e5
#
_cell.length_a   1.000
_cell.length_b   1.000
_cell.length_c   1.000
_cell.angle_alpha   90.00
_cell.angle_beta   90.00
_cell.angle_gamma   90.00
#
_symmetry.space_group_name_H-M   'P 1'
#
loop_
_entity.id
_entity.type
_entity.pdbx_description
1 polymer ?
#
loop_
_entity_poly.entity_id
_entity_poly.type
_entity_poly.pdbx_seq_one_letter_code
_entity_poly.pdbx_strand_id
1 'polypeptide(L)'
;ALFRTSNGKYIAPQALETKLVIDRYIDQIAIIADQRKFVSALIVPVYGYVKEYAKEKGIEYKDMAELLQHPKIVGLFRARIETLQQQFAHYEQIKRFTLLPEPFSMERGELTNTLKLKRAVVAQNYSELIEKMYEE
;
A
#
# COMPACT_ATOMS: atom_id res chain seq x y z
N ALA A 1 9.02 15.62 2.13
CA ALA A 1 7.75 16.23 1.78
C ALA A 1 6.68 15.86 2.79
N LEU A 2 5.73 16.78 3.03
CA LEU A 2 4.61 16.54 3.91
C LEU A 2 3.32 16.58 3.10
N PHE A 3 2.40 15.67 3.44
CA PHE A 3 1.03 15.75 2.97
C PHE A 3 0.18 16.46 4.01
N ARG A 4 -0.88 17.09 3.55
CA ARG A 4 -1.86 17.67 4.44
C ARG A 4 -3.22 17.05 4.14
N THR A 5 -3.82 16.41 5.13
CA THR A 5 -5.14 15.80 4.96
C THR A 5 -6.21 16.89 4.85
N SER A 6 -7.40 16.54 4.38
CA SER A 6 -8.49 17.48 4.19
C SER A 6 -8.96 18.11 5.50
N ASN A 7 -8.69 17.48 6.64
CA ASN A 7 -9.02 18.03 7.96
C ASN A 7 -7.81 18.69 8.64
N GLY A 8 -6.75 18.99 7.88
CA GLY A 8 -5.63 19.82 8.31
C GLY A 8 -4.51 19.12 9.06
N LYS A 9 -4.52 17.81 9.14
CA LYS A 9 -3.43 17.05 9.78
C LYS A 9 -2.26 16.88 8.81
N TYR A 10 -1.03 16.97 9.32
CA TYR A 10 0.17 16.75 8.51
C TYR A 10 0.63 15.31 8.61
N ILE A 11 0.93 14.73 7.47
CA ILE A 11 1.41 13.35 7.33
C ILE A 11 2.77 13.39 6.66
N ALA A 12 3.75 12.70 7.23
CA ALA A 12 5.08 12.51 6.64
C ALA A 12 5.08 11.14 5.95
N PRO A 13 4.77 11.07 4.64
CA PRO A 13 4.57 9.77 3.99
C PRO A 13 5.81 8.90 4.00
N GLN A 14 6.98 9.48 3.79
CA GLN A 14 8.22 8.71 3.76
C GLN A 14 8.53 8.08 5.12
N ALA A 15 8.26 8.78 6.21
CA ALA A 15 8.47 8.25 7.56
C ALA A 15 7.58 7.04 7.84
N LEU A 16 6.33 7.10 7.43
CA LEU A 16 5.41 5.98 7.57
C LEU A 16 5.82 4.79 6.70
N GLU A 17 6.20 5.07 5.46
CA GLU A 17 6.64 4.04 4.52
C GLU A 17 7.87 3.29 5.03
N THR A 18 8.83 4.02 5.58
CA THR A 18 10.06 3.41 6.10
C THR A 18 9.76 2.41 7.23
N LYS A 19 8.77 2.72 8.07
CA LYS A 19 8.39 1.85 9.18
C LYS A 19 7.57 0.64 8.71
N LEU A 20 6.84 0.76 7.62
CA LEU A 20 5.98 -0.31 7.11
C LEU A 20 6.72 -1.30 6.22
N VAL A 21 7.72 -0.86 5.45
CA VAL A 21 8.45 -1.77 4.54
C VAL A 21 9.37 -2.74 5.27
N ILE A 22 9.56 -2.61 6.58
CA ILE A 22 10.31 -3.61 7.34
C ILE A 22 9.53 -4.93 7.46
N ASP A 23 8.23 -4.91 7.18
CA ASP A 23 7.43 -6.12 7.22
C ASP A 23 7.84 -7.08 6.10
N ARG A 24 7.93 -8.40 6.42
CA ARG A 24 8.43 -9.40 5.45
C ARG A 24 7.52 -9.52 4.22
N TYR A 25 6.24 -9.19 4.32
CA TYR A 25 5.30 -9.30 3.20
C TYR A 25 5.21 -8.05 2.34
N ILE A 26 5.77 -6.92 2.79
CA ILE A 26 5.66 -5.64 2.08
C ILE A 26 6.98 -5.32 1.40
N ASP A 27 6.96 -5.29 0.05
CA ASP A 27 8.15 -4.97 -0.75
C ASP A 27 8.25 -3.48 -1.02
N GLN A 28 7.14 -2.87 -1.47
CA GLN A 28 7.07 -1.43 -1.74
C GLN A 28 5.74 -0.93 -1.22
N ILE A 29 5.70 0.33 -0.80
CA ILE A 29 4.46 0.94 -0.32
C ILE A 29 4.45 2.41 -0.68
N ALA A 30 3.31 2.91 -1.10
CA ALA A 30 3.10 4.33 -1.34
C ALA A 30 1.93 4.80 -0.48
N ILE A 31 2.22 5.70 0.45
CA ILE A 31 1.19 6.32 1.29
C ILE A 31 0.45 7.37 0.47
N ILE A 32 -0.86 7.33 0.54
CA ILE A 32 -1.77 8.26 -0.11
C ILE A 32 -2.53 8.97 1.00
N ALA A 33 -2.44 10.30 1.06
CA ALA A 33 -3.09 11.07 2.12
C ALA A 33 -3.35 12.51 1.73
N ASP A 34 -2.61 13.03 0.73
CA ASP A 34 -2.64 14.46 0.43
C ASP A 34 -4.03 14.92 0.01
N GLN A 35 -4.58 15.88 0.77
CA GLN A 35 -5.92 16.42 0.56
C GLN A 35 -7.04 15.39 0.68
N ARG A 36 -6.76 14.27 1.34
CA ARG A 36 -7.72 13.18 1.54
C ARG A 36 -8.23 13.16 2.98
N LYS A 37 -9.37 12.52 3.19
CA LYS A 37 -10.01 12.44 4.52
C LYS A 37 -9.26 11.55 5.49
N PHE A 38 -8.54 10.55 4.97
CA PHE A 38 -7.80 9.59 5.78
C PHE A 38 -6.61 9.06 4.98
N VAL A 39 -5.72 8.35 5.68
CA VAL A 39 -4.55 7.73 5.04
C VAL A 39 -4.96 6.41 4.38
N SER A 40 -4.52 6.21 3.15
CA SER A 40 -4.60 4.94 2.46
C SER A 40 -3.23 4.57 1.90
N ALA A 41 -3.11 3.39 1.33
CA ALA A 41 -1.82 2.94 0.80
C ALA A 41 -2.00 2.04 -0.43
N LEU A 42 -1.04 2.15 -1.34
CA LEU A 42 -0.84 1.18 -2.41
C LEU A 42 0.34 0.32 -1.97
N ILE A 43 0.16 -0.98 -1.94
CA ILE A 43 1.15 -1.92 -1.41
C ILE A 43 1.56 -2.91 -2.49
N VAL A 44 2.87 -3.02 -2.70
CA VAL A 44 3.45 -4.06 -3.54
C VAL A 44 3.92 -5.18 -2.61
N PRO A 45 3.27 -6.33 -2.64
CA PRO A 45 3.65 -7.46 -1.79
C PRO A 45 4.97 -8.09 -2.22
N VAL A 46 5.58 -8.83 -1.32
CA VAL A 46 6.63 -9.79 -1.68
C VAL A 46 5.90 -11.02 -2.23
N TYR A 47 5.78 -11.11 -3.54
CA TYR A 47 4.92 -12.11 -4.18
C TYR A 47 5.26 -13.55 -3.84
N GLY A 48 6.54 -13.85 -3.69
CA GLY A 48 6.98 -15.20 -3.31
C GLY A 48 6.40 -15.64 -1.97
N TYR A 49 6.37 -14.75 -0.99
CA TYR A 49 5.82 -15.06 0.33
C TYR A 49 4.29 -15.19 0.28
N VAL A 50 3.64 -14.38 -0.54
CA VAL A 50 2.18 -14.47 -0.72
C VAL A 50 1.81 -15.83 -1.33
N LYS A 51 2.57 -16.27 -2.33
CA LYS A 51 2.36 -17.60 -2.95
C LYS A 51 2.55 -18.73 -1.95
N GLU A 52 3.58 -18.64 -1.11
CA GLU A 52 3.80 -19.63 -0.06
C GLU A 52 2.64 -19.68 0.93
N TYR A 53 2.16 -18.51 1.35
CA TYR A 53 1.02 -18.42 2.24
C TYR A 53 -0.23 -19.04 1.61
N ALA A 54 -0.47 -18.74 0.33
CA ALA A 54 -1.61 -19.29 -0.40
C ALA A 54 -1.54 -20.82 -0.46
N LYS A 55 -0.36 -21.38 -0.71
CA LYS A 55 -0.14 -22.80 -0.73
C LYS A 55 -0.43 -23.44 0.62
N GLU A 56 0.07 -22.83 1.69
CA GLU A 56 -0.15 -23.29 3.06
C GLU A 56 -1.65 -23.33 3.41
N LYS A 57 -2.40 -22.33 2.96
CA LYS A 57 -3.82 -22.20 3.26
C LYS A 57 -4.73 -22.89 2.25
N GLY A 58 -4.15 -23.55 1.25
CA GLY A 58 -4.94 -24.25 0.23
C GLY A 58 -5.75 -23.31 -0.66
N ILE A 59 -5.25 -22.10 -0.90
CA ILE A 59 -5.94 -21.14 -1.75
C ILE A 59 -5.59 -21.42 -3.20
N GLU A 60 -6.60 -21.64 -4.02
CA GLU A 60 -6.45 -21.76 -5.46
C GLU A 60 -6.69 -20.42 -6.12
N TYR A 61 -5.91 -20.11 -7.16
CA TYR A 61 -6.02 -18.84 -7.86
C TYR A 61 -5.48 -18.98 -9.29
N LYS A 62 -6.03 -18.15 -10.16
CA LYS A 62 -5.66 -18.16 -11.58
C LYS A 62 -4.40 -17.31 -11.84
N ASP A 63 -4.34 -16.13 -11.23
CA ASP A 63 -3.23 -15.21 -11.41
C ASP A 63 -3.05 -14.37 -10.13
N MET A 64 -1.98 -13.57 -10.11
CA MET A 64 -1.66 -12.75 -8.93
C MET A 64 -2.75 -11.74 -8.64
N ALA A 65 -3.34 -11.13 -9.67
CA ALA A 65 -4.41 -10.13 -9.47
C ALA A 65 -5.60 -10.74 -8.71
N GLU A 66 -5.97 -11.96 -9.06
CA GLU A 66 -7.05 -12.67 -8.35
C GLU A 66 -6.64 -13.03 -6.92
N LEU A 67 -5.41 -13.55 -6.76
CA LEU A 67 -4.92 -13.94 -5.43
C LEU A 67 -4.93 -12.76 -4.46
N LEU A 68 -4.51 -11.58 -4.91
CA LEU A 68 -4.41 -10.40 -4.05
C LEU A 68 -5.77 -9.83 -3.64
N GLN A 69 -6.85 -10.29 -4.26
CA GLN A 69 -8.21 -9.92 -3.87
C GLN A 69 -8.86 -10.95 -2.95
N HIS A 70 -8.20 -12.09 -2.74
CA HIS A 70 -8.74 -13.14 -1.88
C HIS A 70 -8.82 -12.63 -0.43
N PRO A 71 -9.97 -12.83 0.26
CA PRO A 71 -10.14 -12.31 1.62
C PRO A 71 -9.07 -12.74 2.62
N LYS A 72 -8.55 -13.96 2.51
CA LYS A 72 -7.48 -14.44 3.40
C LYS A 72 -6.16 -13.70 3.17
N ILE A 73 -5.88 -13.30 1.93
CA ILE A 73 -4.67 -12.52 1.61
C ILE A 73 -4.85 -11.08 2.08
N VAL A 74 -5.98 -10.47 1.78
CA VAL A 74 -6.27 -9.11 2.27
C VAL A 74 -6.25 -9.08 3.79
N GLY A 75 -6.84 -10.10 4.44
CA GLY A 75 -6.86 -10.21 5.89
C GLY A 75 -5.46 -10.37 6.49
N LEU A 76 -4.58 -11.11 5.83
CA LEU A 76 -3.19 -11.23 6.24
C LEU A 76 -2.52 -9.86 6.30
N PHE A 77 -2.62 -9.07 5.23
CA PHE A 77 -2.02 -7.74 5.18
C PHE A 77 -2.67 -6.79 6.17
N ARG A 78 -4.00 -6.87 6.32
CA ARG A 78 -4.72 -6.05 7.32
C ARG A 78 -4.17 -6.30 8.72
N ALA A 79 -4.01 -7.55 9.10
CA ALA A 79 -3.52 -7.90 10.43
C ALA A 79 -2.09 -7.41 10.66
N ARG A 80 -1.22 -7.55 9.65
CA ARG A 80 0.16 -7.10 9.77
C ARG A 80 0.26 -5.59 9.86
N ILE A 81 -0.51 -4.87 9.06
CA ILE A 81 -0.54 -3.41 9.10
C ILE A 81 -1.07 -2.92 10.44
N GLU A 82 -2.14 -3.53 10.96
CA GLU A 82 -2.71 -3.15 12.25
C GLU A 82 -1.68 -3.25 13.37
N THR A 83 -0.86 -4.30 13.36
CA THR A 83 0.19 -4.47 14.36
C THR A 83 1.27 -3.39 14.23
N LEU A 84 1.74 -3.15 13.00
CA LEU A 84 2.81 -2.19 12.75
C LEU A 84 2.39 -0.76 13.06
N GLN A 85 1.15 -0.41 12.74
CA GLN A 85 0.70 0.98 12.89
C GLN A 85 0.18 1.34 14.28
N GLN A 86 0.24 0.43 15.23
CA GLN A 86 -0.06 0.76 16.63
C GLN A 86 0.86 1.86 17.17
N GLN A 87 2.05 1.98 16.61
CA GLN A 87 3.00 3.03 16.98
C GLN A 87 2.67 4.40 16.37
N PHE A 88 1.74 4.45 15.41
CA PHE A 88 1.38 5.69 14.72
C PHE A 88 0.25 6.41 15.45
N ALA A 89 0.22 7.74 15.34
CA ALA A 89 -0.94 8.50 15.76
C ALA A 89 -2.17 8.04 14.98
N HIS A 90 -3.34 8.16 15.58
CA HIS A 90 -4.58 7.68 14.97
C HIS A 90 -4.78 8.23 13.55
N TYR A 91 -4.54 9.52 13.35
CA TYR A 91 -4.75 10.16 12.04
C TYR A 91 -3.71 9.73 10.99
N GLU A 92 -2.63 9.07 11.41
CA GLU A 92 -1.59 8.55 10.51
C GLU A 92 -1.85 7.10 10.09
N GLN A 93 -2.82 6.45 10.70
CA GLN A 93 -3.06 5.02 10.47
C GLN A 93 -3.78 4.78 9.15
N ILE A 94 -3.33 3.77 8.43
CA ILE A 94 -3.89 3.37 7.14
C ILE A 94 -5.28 2.78 7.38
N LYS A 95 -6.31 3.39 6.79
CA LYS A 95 -7.68 2.87 6.85
C LYS A 95 -7.99 1.89 5.74
N ARG A 96 -7.48 2.15 4.55
CA ARG A 96 -7.72 1.30 3.38
C ARG A 96 -6.44 1.15 2.59
N PHE A 97 -6.30 0.03 1.93
CA PHE A 97 -5.15 -0.23 1.08
C PHE A 97 -5.55 -1.07 -0.13
N THR A 98 -4.73 -1.03 -1.16
CA THR A 98 -4.87 -1.88 -2.34
C THR A 98 -3.56 -2.60 -2.56
N LEU A 99 -3.62 -3.92 -2.74
CA LEU A 99 -2.46 -4.74 -3.07
C LEU A 99 -2.30 -4.75 -4.59
N LEU A 100 -1.10 -4.40 -5.06
CA LEU A 100 -0.81 -4.26 -6.48
C LEU A 100 -0.19 -5.55 -7.04
N PRO A 101 -0.68 -6.04 -8.19
CA PRO A 101 -0.15 -7.29 -8.79
C PRO A 101 1.18 -7.10 -9.51
N GLU A 102 1.63 -5.88 -9.68
CA GLU A 102 2.93 -5.56 -10.30
C GLU A 102 3.66 -4.52 -9.46
N PRO A 103 5.01 -4.60 -9.37
CA PRO A 103 5.76 -3.59 -8.62
C PRO A 103 5.76 -2.23 -9.30
N PHE A 104 6.08 -1.18 -8.55
CA PHE A 104 6.34 0.13 -9.13
C PHE A 104 7.53 0.03 -10.09
N SER A 105 7.52 0.84 -11.13
CA SER A 105 8.43 0.69 -12.27
C SER A 105 9.04 2.03 -12.69
N MET A 106 10.36 2.00 -12.98
CA MET A 106 11.03 3.15 -13.61
C MET A 106 10.50 3.39 -15.03
N GLU A 107 10.19 2.33 -15.75
CA GLU A 107 9.68 2.43 -17.11
C GLU A 107 8.36 3.18 -17.18
N ARG A 108 7.49 2.98 -16.19
CA ARG A 108 6.23 3.71 -16.09
C ARG A 108 6.39 5.08 -15.42
N GLY A 109 7.61 5.47 -15.10
CA GLY A 109 7.91 6.76 -14.49
C GLY A 109 7.58 6.84 -13.00
N GLU A 110 7.30 5.72 -12.35
CA GLU A 110 6.86 5.67 -10.95
C GLU A 110 8.01 5.75 -9.94
N LEU A 111 9.21 5.41 -10.39
CA LEU A 111 10.41 5.44 -9.57
C LEU A 111 11.51 6.25 -10.25
N THR A 112 12.33 6.92 -9.44
CA THR A 112 13.56 7.54 -9.92
C THR A 112 14.61 6.46 -10.14
N ASN A 113 15.76 6.84 -10.77
CA ASN A 113 16.87 5.90 -10.95
C ASN A 113 17.51 5.45 -9.64
N THR A 114 17.21 6.13 -8.52
CA THR A 114 17.62 5.70 -7.18
C THR A 114 16.48 5.01 -6.43
N LEU A 115 15.44 4.60 -7.17
CA LEU A 115 14.29 3.84 -6.68
C LEU A 115 13.42 4.59 -5.66
N LYS A 116 13.41 5.92 -5.73
CA LYS A 116 12.50 6.72 -4.91
C LYS A 116 11.17 6.90 -5.66
N LEU A 117 10.07 6.95 -4.91
CA LEU A 117 8.74 7.15 -5.48
C LEU A 117 8.62 8.53 -6.12
N LYS A 118 8.09 8.56 -7.33
CA LYS A 118 7.64 9.79 -7.98
C LYS A 118 6.14 9.91 -7.71
N ARG A 119 5.81 10.56 -6.60
CA ARG A 119 4.46 10.52 -6.03
C ARG A 119 3.38 11.06 -6.96
N ALA A 120 3.67 12.11 -7.72
CA ALA A 120 2.70 12.66 -8.68
C ALA A 120 2.38 11.64 -9.78
N VAL A 121 3.40 10.92 -10.26
CA VAL A 121 3.20 9.89 -11.29
C VAL A 121 2.41 8.71 -10.73
N VAL A 122 2.75 8.26 -9.52
CA VAL A 122 2.01 7.19 -8.85
C VAL A 122 0.55 7.57 -8.69
N ALA A 123 0.28 8.79 -8.20
CA ALA A 123 -1.10 9.27 -8.04
C ALA A 123 -1.87 9.28 -9.35
N GLN A 124 -1.20 9.61 -10.45
CA GLN A 124 -1.83 9.64 -11.76
C GLN A 124 -2.05 8.23 -12.32
N ASN A 125 -1.01 7.38 -12.27
CA ASN A 125 -1.09 6.04 -12.86
C ASN A 125 -2.10 5.14 -12.13
N TYR A 126 -2.30 5.35 -10.84
CA TYR A 126 -3.19 4.53 -10.01
C TYR A 126 -4.43 5.31 -9.56
N SER A 127 -4.78 6.38 -10.28
CA SER A 127 -5.89 7.27 -9.88
C SER A 127 -7.21 6.53 -9.68
N GLU A 128 -7.53 5.57 -10.53
CA GLU A 128 -8.78 4.81 -10.41
C GLU A 128 -8.81 3.98 -9.13
N LEU A 129 -7.71 3.29 -8.81
CA LEU A 129 -7.61 2.51 -7.58
C LEU A 129 -7.67 3.41 -6.35
N ILE A 130 -7.01 4.56 -6.42
CA ILE A 130 -7.00 5.52 -5.32
C ILE A 130 -8.41 6.06 -5.07
N GLU A 131 -9.09 6.51 -6.11
CA GLU A 131 -10.46 7.03 -5.95
C GLU A 131 -11.39 5.95 -5.37
N LYS A 132 -11.20 4.72 -5.78
CA LYS A 132 -12.01 3.61 -5.27
C LYS A 132 -11.81 3.40 -3.77
N MET A 133 -10.58 3.61 -3.26
CA MET A 133 -10.32 3.51 -1.82
C MET A 133 -11.04 4.59 -1.00
N TYR A 134 -11.42 5.69 -1.64
CA TYR A 134 -12.10 6.81 -0.97
C TYR A 134 -13.60 6.86 -1.23
N GLU A 135 -14.14 5.90 -1.97
CA GLU A 135 -15.60 5.76 -2.13
C GLU A 135 -16.26 5.41 -0.81
N GLU A 136 -17.44 5.94 -0.59
CA GLU A 136 -18.23 5.66 0.62
C GLU A 136 -19.17 4.46 0.48
#